data_6fbbb49a519a04caacebf1617fea17a7
#
_entry.id   6fbbb49a519a04caacebf1617fea17a7
#
_cell.length_a   1.000
_cell.length_b   1.000
_cell.length_c   1.000
_cell.angle_alpha   90.00
_cell.angle_beta   90.00
_cell.angle_gamma   90.00
#
_symmetry.space_group_name_H-M   'P 1'
#
loop_
_entity.id
_entity.type
_entity.pdbx_description
1 polymer ?
#
loop_
_entity_poly.entity_id
_entity_poly.type
_entity_poly.pdbx_seq_one_letter_code
_entity_poly.pdbx_strand_id
1 'polypeptide(L)'
;MEQLELFDYRKDYLFEKDNEVAHYYDILKESKDTISYSEHIDPKKKFSICGLDYEEYVDIKKSELKDLDYDKIYNFLVEFGRENRRERFKQLLKFRDIKFESDVFTWCSDY
;
A
#
# COMPACT_ATOMS: atom_id res chain seq x y z
N MET A 1 -19.75 -7.68 -18.02
CA MET A 1 -19.45 -7.32 -17.55
C MET A 1 -18.77 -7.14 -16.67
N GLU A 2 -18.47 -6.63 -16.58
CA GLU A 2 -17.50 -6.78 -16.02
C GLU A 2 -17.44 -6.29 -14.71
N GLN A 3 -17.05 -7.04 -13.85
CA GLN A 3 -16.97 -6.77 -12.46
C GLN A 3 -15.76 -5.93 -12.13
N LEU A 4 -14.88 -5.77 -13.08
CA LEU A 4 -13.64 -5.04 -12.83
C LEU A 4 -13.88 -3.62 -12.40
N GLU A 5 -14.99 -3.03 -12.77
CA GLU A 5 -15.26 -1.66 -12.38
C GLU A 5 -15.53 -1.51 -10.92
N LEU A 6 -15.87 -2.60 -10.25
CA LEU A 6 -16.17 -2.57 -8.83
C LEU A 6 -14.97 -2.94 -7.99
N PHE A 7 -13.88 -3.36 -8.62
CA PHE A 7 -12.71 -3.87 -7.93
C PHE A 7 -11.45 -3.18 -8.42
N ASP A 8 -10.32 -3.64 -7.95
CA ASP A 8 -9.05 -3.10 -8.38
C ASP A 8 -8.81 -3.40 -9.84
N TYR A 9 -8.40 -2.41 -10.61
CA TYR A 9 -8.04 -2.61 -12.00
C TYR A 9 -6.70 -3.32 -12.11
N ARG A 10 -5.83 -3.11 -11.14
CA ARG A 10 -4.46 -3.57 -11.24
C ARG A 10 -3.88 -3.68 -9.83
N LYS A 11 -3.08 -4.69 -9.62
CA LYS A 11 -2.47 -4.92 -8.31
C LYS A 11 -1.12 -5.59 -8.50
N ASP A 12 -0.10 -5.04 -7.87
CA ASP A 12 1.24 -5.60 -7.89
C ASP A 12 1.77 -5.72 -6.48
N TYR A 13 2.33 -6.86 -6.16
CA TYR A 13 3.01 -7.07 -4.89
C TYR A 13 4.46 -6.63 -5.06
N LEU A 14 4.89 -5.67 -4.26
CA LEU A 14 6.25 -5.18 -4.30
C LEU A 14 7.14 -5.91 -3.31
N PHE A 15 6.55 -6.57 -2.35
CA PHE A 15 7.26 -7.36 -1.35
C PHE A 15 6.28 -8.35 -0.76
N GLU A 16 6.76 -9.56 -0.50
CA GLU A 16 5.94 -10.55 0.17
C GLU A 16 6.85 -11.51 0.91
N LYS A 17 6.52 -11.77 2.18
CA LYS A 17 7.24 -12.73 2.99
C LYS A 17 6.24 -13.40 3.92
N ASP A 18 6.22 -14.72 3.89
CA ASP A 18 5.33 -15.50 4.71
C ASP A 18 6.15 -16.44 5.58
N ASN A 19 5.98 -16.36 6.89
CA ASN A 19 6.66 -17.27 7.80
C ASN A 19 5.67 -17.75 8.84
N GLU A 20 6.11 -18.47 9.85
CA GLU A 20 5.16 -19.05 10.81
C GLU A 20 4.56 -18.01 11.75
N VAL A 21 5.13 -16.82 11.82
CA VAL A 21 4.63 -15.78 12.73
C VAL A 21 3.61 -14.90 12.05
N ALA A 22 3.90 -14.49 10.81
CA ALA A 22 3.05 -13.51 10.15
C ALA A 22 3.28 -13.55 8.65
N HIS A 23 2.32 -12.96 7.93
CA HIS A 23 2.41 -12.72 6.50
C HIS A 23 2.65 -11.21 6.32
N TYR A 24 3.76 -10.86 5.69
CA TYR A 24 4.13 -9.48 5.43
C TYR A 24 4.00 -9.22 3.94
N TYR A 25 3.41 -8.11 3.55
CA TYR A 25 3.31 -7.80 2.13
C TYR A 25 3.10 -6.31 1.89
N ASP A 26 3.61 -5.85 0.76
CA ASP A 26 3.44 -4.48 0.30
C ASP A 26 2.78 -4.55 -1.07
N ILE A 27 1.76 -3.74 -1.29
CA ILE A 27 0.95 -3.78 -2.50
C ILE A 27 0.80 -2.39 -3.08
N LEU A 28 0.99 -2.28 -4.39
CA LEU A 28 0.54 -1.11 -5.14
C LEU A 28 -0.69 -1.54 -5.93
N LYS A 29 -1.76 -0.79 -5.84
CA LYS A 29 -2.97 -1.16 -6.56
C LYS A 29 -3.67 0.07 -7.12
N GLU A 30 -4.44 -0.16 -8.17
CA GLU A 30 -5.21 0.86 -8.85
C GLU A 30 -6.67 0.47 -8.83
N SER A 31 -7.53 1.40 -8.43
CA SER A 31 -8.97 1.22 -8.53
C SER A 31 -9.51 2.29 -9.49
N LYS A 32 -10.82 2.42 -9.55
CA LYS A 32 -11.42 3.37 -10.47
C LYS A 32 -10.94 4.80 -10.25
N ASP A 33 -10.87 5.21 -9.00
CA ASP A 33 -10.61 6.60 -8.66
C ASP A 33 -9.30 6.86 -7.92
N THR A 34 -8.61 5.81 -7.52
CA THR A 34 -7.42 5.98 -6.68
C THR A 34 -6.28 5.06 -7.10
N ILE A 35 -5.08 5.45 -6.72
CA ILE A 35 -3.91 4.58 -6.72
C ILE A 35 -3.43 4.55 -5.28
N SER A 36 -3.15 3.36 -4.77
CA SER A 36 -2.85 3.17 -3.36
C SER A 36 -1.64 2.27 -3.18
N TYR A 37 -0.74 2.68 -2.30
CA TYR A 37 0.37 1.85 -1.87
C TYR A 37 0.15 1.53 -0.40
N SER A 38 0.27 0.27 -0.01
CA SER A 38 0.07 -0.12 1.38
C SER A 38 1.05 -1.19 1.80
N GLU A 39 1.37 -1.17 3.09
CA GLU A 39 2.25 -2.15 3.73
C GLU A 39 1.46 -2.84 4.82
N HIS A 40 1.52 -4.16 4.85
CA HIS A 40 0.67 -4.97 5.73
C HIS A 40 1.48 -5.98 6.52
N ILE A 41 1.04 -6.23 7.74
CA ILE A 41 1.50 -7.34 8.56
C ILE A 41 0.27 -8.05 9.09
N ASP A 42 0.07 -9.30 8.67
CA ASP A 42 -1.05 -10.12 9.12
C ASP A 42 -0.49 -11.27 9.96
N PRO A 43 -0.59 -11.21 11.28
CA PRO A 43 -0.03 -12.27 12.12
C PRO A 43 -0.82 -13.55 11.96
N LYS A 44 -0.11 -14.68 12.04
CA LYS A 44 -0.78 -15.98 12.04
C LYS A 44 -1.65 -16.07 13.28
N LYS A 45 -2.69 -16.89 13.19
CA LYS A 45 -3.71 -16.91 14.21
C LYS A 45 -3.15 -17.14 15.61
N LYS A 46 -2.22 -18.06 15.77
CA LYS A 46 -1.68 -18.35 17.09
C LYS A 46 -0.74 -17.27 17.62
N PHE A 47 -0.38 -16.32 16.78
CA PHE A 47 0.45 -15.20 17.18
C PHE A 47 -0.29 -13.88 17.11
N SER A 48 -1.61 -13.93 16.96
CA SER A 48 -2.42 -12.73 16.84
C SER A 48 -2.56 -12.09 18.21
N ILE A 49 -1.78 -11.08 18.45
CA ILE A 49 -1.76 -10.34 19.70
C ILE A 49 -2.06 -8.89 19.40
N CYS A 50 -2.62 -8.21 20.39
CA CYS A 50 -2.93 -6.80 20.26
C CYS A 50 -1.72 -6.03 19.71
N GLY A 51 -1.97 -5.26 18.66
CA GLY A 51 -0.94 -4.43 18.07
C GLY A 51 -0.09 -5.09 17.00
N LEU A 52 -0.30 -6.37 16.72
CA LEU A 52 0.46 -7.04 15.68
C LEU A 52 -0.15 -6.89 14.31
N ASP A 53 -1.47 -6.74 14.20
CA ASP A 53 -2.10 -6.45 12.93
C ASP A 53 -1.75 -5.01 12.56
N TYR A 54 -1.28 -4.83 11.33
CA TYR A 54 -0.73 -3.54 10.95
C TYR A 54 -0.98 -3.27 9.48
N GLU A 55 -1.40 -2.07 9.20
CA GLU A 55 -1.54 -1.60 7.83
C GLU A 55 -1.19 -0.12 7.78
N GLU A 56 -0.35 0.24 6.84
CA GLU A 56 -0.03 1.65 6.61
C GLU A 56 -0.18 1.92 5.12
N TYR A 57 -0.83 3.02 4.76
CA TYR A 57 -1.15 3.27 3.36
C TYR A 57 -0.88 4.70 2.94
N VAL A 58 -0.74 4.87 1.63
CA VAL A 58 -0.67 6.18 0.96
C VAL A 58 -1.62 6.09 -0.22
N ASP A 59 -2.67 6.89 -0.20
CA ASP A 59 -3.71 6.89 -1.23
C ASP A 59 -3.68 8.20 -2.01
N ILE A 60 -3.79 8.11 -3.33
CA ILE A 60 -3.83 9.28 -4.20
C ILE A 60 -5.05 9.18 -5.08
N LYS A 61 -5.85 10.24 -5.12
CA LYS A 61 -6.96 10.29 -6.06
C LYS A 61 -6.40 10.50 -7.46
N LYS A 62 -6.94 9.78 -8.42
CA LYS A 62 -6.44 9.90 -9.79
C LYS A 62 -6.52 11.32 -10.32
N SER A 63 -7.50 12.09 -9.85
CA SER A 63 -7.61 13.48 -10.27
C SER A 63 -6.46 14.35 -9.80
N GLU A 64 -5.66 13.89 -8.85
CA GLU A 64 -4.55 14.63 -8.31
C GLU A 64 -3.19 14.17 -8.85
N LEU A 65 -3.17 13.19 -9.73
CA LEU A 65 -1.91 12.56 -10.16
C LEU A 65 -1.01 13.45 -10.99
N LYS A 66 -1.58 14.46 -11.64
CA LYS A 66 -0.82 15.33 -12.52
C LYS A 66 -0.16 14.52 -13.63
N ASP A 67 1.17 14.51 -13.69
CA ASP A 67 1.87 13.79 -14.75
C ASP A 67 2.30 12.38 -14.34
N LEU A 68 1.91 11.94 -13.14
CA LEU A 68 2.21 10.58 -12.71
C LEU A 68 1.11 9.62 -13.17
N ASP A 69 1.49 8.36 -13.34
CA ASP A 69 0.53 7.29 -13.59
C ASP A 69 1.01 6.05 -12.85
N TYR A 70 0.25 4.98 -12.97
CA TYR A 70 0.56 3.75 -12.24
C TYR A 70 1.95 3.23 -12.58
N ASP A 71 2.30 3.20 -13.86
CA ASP A 71 3.59 2.66 -14.29
C ASP A 71 4.75 3.48 -13.76
N LYS A 72 4.63 4.79 -13.78
CA LYS A 72 5.68 5.65 -13.26
C LYS A 72 5.84 5.46 -11.76
N ILE A 73 4.72 5.34 -11.06
CA ILE A 73 4.76 5.12 -9.61
C ILE A 73 5.38 3.76 -9.31
N TYR A 74 4.97 2.72 -10.02
CA TYR A 74 5.52 1.39 -9.84
C TYR A 74 7.04 1.40 -10.04
N ASN A 75 7.49 1.98 -11.14
CA ASN A 75 8.91 2.01 -11.46
C ASN A 75 9.72 2.78 -10.41
N PHE A 76 9.12 3.83 -9.87
CA PHE A 76 9.77 4.57 -8.79
C PHE A 76 9.90 3.73 -7.53
N LEU A 77 8.81 3.08 -7.15
CA LEU A 77 8.75 2.35 -5.88
C LEU A 77 9.67 1.14 -5.85
N VAL A 78 9.81 0.44 -6.96
CA VAL A 78 10.63 -0.77 -6.98
C VAL A 78 12.12 -0.49 -6.83
N GLU A 79 12.53 0.78 -6.95
CA GLU A 79 13.94 1.12 -6.79
C GLU A 79 14.38 1.21 -5.34
N PHE A 80 13.44 1.17 -4.40
CA PHE A 80 13.77 1.32 -2.99
C PHE A 80 13.45 0.06 -2.21
N GLY A 81 14.21 -0.19 -1.16
CA GLY A 81 13.90 -1.26 -0.24
C GLY A 81 12.67 -0.91 0.58
N ARG A 82 12.06 -1.93 1.18
CA ARG A 82 10.82 -1.77 1.91
C ARG A 82 10.90 -0.72 3.00
N GLU A 83 12.01 -0.67 3.72
CA GLU A 83 12.15 0.22 4.86
C GLU A 83 12.15 1.69 4.45
N ASN A 84 12.45 1.99 3.18
CA ASN A 84 12.51 3.37 2.71
C ASN A 84 11.40 3.71 1.74
N ARG A 85 10.70 2.72 1.22
CA ARG A 85 9.80 2.92 0.07
C ARG A 85 8.67 3.89 0.36
N ARG A 86 8.02 3.73 1.51
CA ARG A 86 6.89 4.59 1.85
C ARG A 86 7.33 6.04 2.01
N GLU A 87 8.42 6.27 2.72
CA GLU A 87 8.88 7.64 2.93
C GLU A 87 9.33 8.29 1.64
N ARG A 88 10.01 7.53 0.78
CA ARG A 88 10.43 8.05 -0.50
C ARG A 88 9.23 8.40 -1.38
N PHE A 89 8.20 7.58 -1.31
CA PHE A 89 6.98 7.85 -2.07
C PHE A 89 6.34 9.14 -1.60
N LYS A 90 6.21 9.33 -0.30
CA LYS A 90 5.66 10.57 0.24
C LYS A 90 6.49 11.77 -0.18
N GLN A 91 7.81 11.64 -0.17
CA GLN A 91 8.68 12.73 -0.59
C GLN A 91 8.47 13.09 -2.06
N LEU A 92 8.31 12.07 -2.90
CA LEU A 92 8.03 12.30 -4.32
C LEU A 92 6.74 13.09 -4.50
N LEU A 93 5.69 12.68 -3.79
CA LEU A 93 4.40 13.34 -3.91
C LEU A 93 4.46 14.77 -3.42
N LYS A 94 5.15 15.01 -2.32
CA LYS A 94 5.31 16.38 -1.81
C LYS A 94 6.13 17.24 -2.76
N PHE A 95 7.18 16.66 -3.34
CA PHE A 95 8.01 17.38 -4.28
C PHE A 95 7.22 17.81 -5.51
N ARG A 96 6.29 16.97 -5.94
CA ARG A 96 5.46 17.26 -7.11
C ARG A 96 4.16 17.98 -6.76
N ASP A 97 3.99 18.34 -5.49
CA ASP A 97 2.81 19.05 -5.03
C ASP A 97 1.53 18.24 -5.33
N ILE A 98 1.57 16.95 -5.11
CA ILE A 98 0.45 16.05 -5.30
C ILE A 98 -0.16 15.76 -3.95
N LYS A 99 -1.47 15.93 -3.83
CA LYS A 99 -2.17 15.66 -2.59
C LYS A 99 -2.37 14.16 -2.40
N PHE A 100 -2.23 13.70 -1.18
CA PHE A 100 -2.43 12.31 -0.85
C PHE A 100 -2.92 12.17 0.58
N GLU A 101 -3.48 11.00 0.88
CA GLU A 101 -3.88 10.65 2.24
C GLU A 101 -3.03 9.51 2.71
N SER A 102 -2.70 9.51 3.99
CA SER A 102 -1.90 8.44 4.55
C SER A 102 -2.29 8.25 6.00
N ASP A 103 -2.28 7.00 6.44
CA ASP A 103 -2.65 6.68 7.82
C ASP A 103 -2.06 5.33 8.19
N VAL A 104 -2.11 5.03 9.47
CA VAL A 104 -1.61 3.79 10.03
C VAL A 104 -2.71 3.17 10.87
N PHE A 105 -2.98 1.90 10.63
CA PHE A 105 -3.95 1.15 11.43
C PHE A 105 -3.25 0.00 12.13
N THR A 106 -3.55 -0.15 13.41
CA THR A 106 -3.16 -1.34 14.14
C THR A 106 -4.40 -1.85 14.87
N TRP A 107 -4.52 -3.14 14.99
CA TRP A 107 -5.70 -3.76 15.57
C TRP A 107 -5.33 -4.57 16.79
N CYS A 108 -6.26 -4.65 17.71
CA CYS A 108 -6.19 -5.57 18.82
C CYS A 108 -7.28 -6.59 18.63
N SER A 109 -6.88 -7.86 18.58
CA SER A 109 -7.87 -8.91 18.58
C SER A 109 -8.35 -9.16 19.99
N ASP A 110 -9.64 -9.35 20.13
CA ASP A 110 -10.20 -9.76 21.42
C ASP A 110 -10.19 -11.26 21.48
N TYR A 111 -9.86 -11.79 22.61
CA TYR A 111 -9.81 -13.23 22.80
C TYR A 111 -10.85 -13.69 23.77
#